data_8517fec902c5b217bfb99e9e24debac3
#
_entry.id   8517fec902c5b217bfb99e9e24debac3
#
_cell.length_a   1.000
_cell.length_b   1.000
_cell.length_c   1.000
_cell.angle_alpha   90.00
_cell.angle_beta   90.00
_cell.angle_gamma   90.00
#
_symmetry.space_group_name_H-M   'P 1'
#
loop_
_entity.id
_entity.type
_entity.pdbx_description
1 polymer ?
#
loop_
_entity_poly.entity_id
_entity_poly.type
_entity_poly.pdbx_seq_one_letter_code
_entity_poly.pdbx_strand_id
1 'polypeptide(L)'
;MKALHSILIGIALSGCGASETANVGTPTGNGAAPGGTLSERHPGDVGIGTDPAVVWYEDFEAASVAAVTSRYDQSQGAARMTLVADHAPGSSGTALALRAGGGVDAVDLFKQLPDHDELYVRWYAKYEAGAPWHHSGVWVGGYNPSARFPSPHAGERPNGDDRFSISIEPVWGTGGANPRFDFYNYWMAMHSWMAAPTNDGTSYFGNALVHKNGFTVDEGRWVCVEVHAKLNPDPATGAGAVLEVFKNDANVMRFDDSGPIGYWIRDKFCPTGADGTECTDFPAPANEKLDLRLRSTTALAFNAFWPQNYITDPAQGTLTLDQMVVATRRIGCIR
;
A
#
# COMPACT_ATOMS: atom_id res chain seq x y z
N MET A 1 44.04 -19.12 64.01
CA MET A 1 44.68 -20.46 64.26
C MET A 1 44.42 -21.35 63.07
N LYS A 2 45.51 -21.83 62.46
CA LYS A 2 45.66 -23.00 61.57
C LYS A 2 44.89 -22.96 60.26
N ALA A 3 45.49 -22.84 59.16
CA ALA A 3 46.62 -23.46 58.41
C ALA A 3 46.04 -24.15 57.16
N LEU A 4 46.40 -23.61 56.03
CA LEU A 4 47.18 -24.17 54.90
C LEU A 4 46.78 -25.61 54.49
N HIS A 5 46.46 -25.82 53.23
CA HIS A 5 47.31 -26.63 52.36
C HIS A 5 46.98 -26.40 50.88
N SER A 6 48.03 -25.97 50.16
CA SER A 6 48.12 -25.95 48.72
C SER A 6 48.37 -27.35 48.16
N ILE A 7 47.86 -27.68 47.00
CA ILE A 7 48.52 -28.59 46.04
C ILE A 7 48.28 -28.10 44.63
N LEU A 8 49.39 -27.73 43.99
CA LEU A 8 49.60 -27.59 42.56
C LEU A 8 49.81 -28.95 41.93
N ILE A 9 49.19 -29.23 40.81
CA ILE A 9 49.79 -30.04 39.73
C ILE A 9 49.18 -29.55 38.43
N GLY A 10 49.95 -29.24 37.56
CA GLY A 10 50.12 -28.70 36.29
C GLY A 10 50.21 -29.72 35.14
N ILE A 11 50.46 -29.18 33.96
CA ILE A 11 50.78 -29.80 32.65
C ILE A 11 49.50 -29.91 31.76
N ALA A 12 49.41 -29.35 30.63
CA ALA A 12 50.16 -28.78 29.52
C ALA A 12 49.45 -29.12 28.21
N LEU A 13 49.34 -28.11 27.37
CA LEU A 13 49.50 -28.11 25.90
C LEU A 13 48.41 -28.65 24.96
N SER A 14 48.05 -27.72 24.11
CA SER A 14 47.86 -27.81 22.64
C SER A 14 46.45 -28.07 22.13
N GLY A 15 45.94 -27.04 21.48
CA GLY A 15 44.78 -27.13 20.59
C GLY A 15 44.52 -25.76 19.95
N CYS A 16 45.16 -25.48 18.81
CA CYS A 16 44.72 -24.40 17.91
C CYS A 16 43.27 -24.71 17.52
N GLY A 17 42.35 -23.87 17.99
CA GLY A 17 40.96 -23.85 17.53
C GLY A 17 40.71 -22.47 16.95
N ALA A 18 40.47 -22.44 15.66
CA ALA A 18 40.11 -21.26 14.92
C ALA A 18 38.88 -20.56 15.53
N SER A 19 39.05 -19.27 15.78
CA SER A 19 37.93 -18.38 16.13
C SER A 19 37.01 -18.28 14.93
N GLU A 20 35.88 -18.99 14.94
CA GLU A 20 34.75 -18.71 14.08
C GLU A 20 34.13 -17.39 14.55
N THR A 21 34.45 -16.31 13.81
CA THR A 21 33.67 -15.08 13.88
C THR A 21 32.27 -15.39 13.39
N ALA A 22 31.31 -15.41 14.32
CA ALA A 22 29.90 -15.43 14.00
C ALA A 22 29.61 -14.21 13.11
N ASN A 23 29.40 -14.50 11.84
CA ASN A 23 28.92 -13.54 10.86
C ASN A 23 27.48 -13.21 11.23
N VAL A 24 27.26 -12.09 11.90
CA VAL A 24 25.91 -11.55 12.12
C VAL A 24 25.38 -11.16 10.75
N GLY A 25 24.65 -12.06 10.14
CA GLY A 25 23.98 -11.84 8.89
C GLY A 25 23.02 -10.67 9.01
N THR A 26 23.32 -9.61 8.28
CA THR A 26 22.38 -8.54 7.97
C THR A 26 21.10 -9.19 7.42
N PRO A 27 19.89 -8.81 7.90
CA PRO A 27 18.66 -9.34 7.34
C PRO A 27 18.48 -8.78 5.93
N THR A 28 18.92 -9.50 4.92
CA THR A 28 18.57 -9.26 3.52
C THR A 28 17.21 -9.90 3.28
N GLY A 29 16.18 -9.24 3.75
CA GLY A 29 14.79 -9.61 3.49
C GLY A 29 14.25 -8.90 2.24
N ASN A 30 14.88 -9.06 1.08
CA ASN A 30 14.19 -8.78 -0.18
C ASN A 30 13.51 -10.08 -0.62
N GLY A 31 12.22 -10.18 -0.37
CA GLY A 31 11.35 -11.26 -0.88
C GLY A 31 11.14 -11.16 -2.40
N ALA A 32 12.22 -11.13 -3.18
CA ALA A 32 12.13 -11.33 -4.62
C ALA A 32 11.83 -12.82 -4.86
N ALA A 33 10.70 -13.11 -5.48
CA ALA A 33 10.42 -14.44 -5.99
C ALA A 33 11.56 -14.89 -6.94
N PRO A 34 11.88 -16.19 -7.02
CA PRO A 34 12.89 -16.67 -7.95
C PRO A 34 12.57 -16.21 -9.38
N GLY A 35 13.39 -15.29 -9.94
CA GLY A 35 13.22 -14.79 -11.30
C GLY A 35 13.10 -13.27 -11.46
N GLY A 36 13.35 -12.46 -10.43
CA GLY A 36 13.30 -10.99 -10.51
C GLY A 36 11.87 -10.41 -10.62
N THR A 37 11.79 -9.07 -10.68
CA THR A 37 10.54 -8.31 -10.88
C THR A 37 10.10 -8.34 -12.35
N LEU A 38 8.84 -7.96 -12.63
CA LEU A 38 8.37 -7.82 -14.01
C LEU A 38 9.15 -6.74 -14.76
N SER A 39 9.40 -5.58 -14.13
CA SER A 39 10.16 -4.49 -14.74
C SER A 39 11.63 -4.85 -15.04
N GLU A 40 12.24 -5.77 -14.29
CA GLU A 40 13.55 -6.31 -14.63
C GLU A 40 13.53 -7.19 -15.89
N ARG A 41 12.41 -7.86 -16.17
CA ARG A 41 12.22 -8.66 -17.39
C ARG A 41 11.76 -7.83 -18.59
N HIS A 42 11.17 -6.67 -18.32
CA HIS A 42 10.63 -5.74 -19.30
C HIS A 42 11.24 -4.34 -19.10
N PRO A 43 12.54 -4.13 -19.43
CA PRO A 43 13.17 -2.82 -19.27
C PRO A 43 12.38 -1.71 -19.97
N GLY A 44 12.16 -0.58 -19.29
CA GLY A 44 11.31 0.48 -19.77
C GLY A 44 9.83 0.10 -19.86
N ASP A 45 9.41 -1.00 -19.19
CA ASP A 45 8.07 -1.62 -19.29
C ASP A 45 7.67 -2.04 -20.71
N VAL A 46 8.62 -2.12 -21.63
CA VAL A 46 8.35 -2.51 -23.03
C VAL A 46 7.79 -3.94 -23.08
N GLY A 47 6.56 -4.06 -23.55
CA GLY A 47 5.87 -5.35 -23.68
C GLY A 47 5.37 -5.93 -22.35
N ILE A 48 5.46 -5.22 -21.22
CA ILE A 48 4.99 -5.71 -19.91
C ILE A 48 3.52 -6.10 -19.93
N GLY A 49 2.68 -5.36 -20.65
CA GLY A 49 1.25 -5.65 -20.77
C GLY A 49 0.91 -7.00 -21.44
N THR A 50 1.88 -7.66 -22.07
CA THR A 50 1.71 -8.99 -22.69
C THR A 50 2.27 -10.13 -21.81
N ASP A 51 2.89 -9.81 -20.67
CA ASP A 51 3.36 -10.84 -19.73
C ASP A 51 2.17 -11.60 -19.13
N PRO A 52 2.18 -12.94 -19.09
CA PRO A 52 1.07 -13.73 -18.59
C PRO A 52 0.74 -13.51 -17.09
N ALA A 53 1.64 -12.88 -16.33
CA ALA A 53 1.37 -12.50 -14.97
C ALA A 53 0.63 -11.15 -14.85
N VAL A 54 0.51 -10.38 -15.92
CA VAL A 54 -0.17 -9.08 -15.93
C VAL A 54 -1.66 -9.27 -16.16
N VAL A 55 -2.45 -8.75 -15.24
CA VAL A 55 -3.92 -8.76 -15.27
C VAL A 55 -4.47 -7.53 -15.98
N TRP A 56 -3.83 -6.38 -15.74
CA TRP A 56 -4.18 -5.10 -16.34
C TRP A 56 -2.95 -4.20 -16.48
N TYR A 57 -2.89 -3.47 -17.59
CA TYR A 57 -1.84 -2.51 -17.87
C TYR A 57 -2.40 -1.25 -18.51
N GLU A 58 -1.91 -0.10 -18.07
CA GLU A 58 -2.28 1.21 -18.58
C GLU A 58 -1.06 2.13 -18.64
N ASP A 59 -0.66 2.51 -19.85
CA ASP A 59 0.47 3.40 -20.15
C ASP A 59 0.05 4.83 -20.49
N PHE A 60 -1.25 5.06 -20.62
CA PHE A 60 -1.86 6.31 -21.09
C PHE A 60 -1.42 6.76 -22.49
N GLU A 61 -0.77 5.89 -23.26
CA GLU A 61 -0.44 6.15 -24.65
C GLU A 61 -1.71 6.08 -25.51
N ALA A 62 -2.32 7.24 -25.70
CA ALA A 62 -3.58 7.35 -26.40
C ALA A 62 -3.71 8.70 -27.12
N ALA A 63 -4.45 8.73 -28.22
CA ALA A 63 -4.69 9.95 -28.98
C ALA A 63 -5.60 10.96 -28.26
N SER A 64 -6.34 10.54 -27.24
CA SER A 64 -7.28 11.38 -26.52
C SER A 64 -7.69 10.78 -25.17
N VAL A 65 -8.21 11.61 -24.28
CA VAL A 65 -8.85 11.18 -23.03
C VAL A 65 -10.00 10.21 -23.30
N ALA A 66 -10.78 10.41 -24.36
CA ALA A 66 -11.86 9.50 -24.74
C ALA A 66 -11.32 8.08 -25.08
N ALA A 67 -10.16 8.01 -25.72
CA ALA A 67 -9.52 6.72 -25.99
C ALA A 67 -9.00 6.06 -24.73
N VAL A 68 -8.53 6.82 -23.72
CA VAL A 68 -8.17 6.28 -22.38
C VAL A 68 -9.42 5.76 -21.69
N THR A 69 -10.44 6.60 -21.53
CA THR A 69 -11.65 6.24 -20.76
C THR A 69 -12.39 5.06 -21.37
N SER A 70 -12.29 4.82 -22.69
CA SER A 70 -12.90 3.66 -23.34
C SER A 70 -12.29 2.31 -22.94
N ARG A 71 -11.10 2.30 -22.34
CA ARG A 71 -10.43 1.09 -21.83
C ARG A 71 -10.93 0.69 -20.42
N TYR A 72 -11.66 1.59 -19.76
CA TYR A 72 -12.23 1.39 -18.44
C TYR A 72 -13.72 1.08 -18.51
N ASP A 73 -14.24 0.42 -17.51
CA ASP A 73 -15.66 0.04 -17.44
C ASP A 73 -16.53 1.24 -17.04
N GLN A 74 -15.91 2.23 -16.34
CA GLN A 74 -16.58 3.46 -15.96
C GLN A 74 -15.56 4.58 -15.78
N SER A 75 -15.99 5.83 -15.97
CA SER A 75 -15.19 7.03 -15.69
C SER A 75 -16.08 8.16 -15.19
N GLN A 76 -15.54 8.99 -14.30
CA GLN A 76 -16.20 10.17 -13.77
C GLN A 76 -15.29 11.39 -13.94
N GLY A 77 -15.87 12.55 -14.24
CA GLY A 77 -15.11 13.78 -14.37
C GLY A 77 -14.19 13.86 -15.60
N ALA A 78 -14.46 13.14 -16.69
CA ALA A 78 -13.60 13.07 -17.88
C ALA A 78 -13.22 14.46 -18.46
N ALA A 79 -14.08 15.48 -18.31
CA ALA A 79 -13.78 16.86 -18.71
C ALA A 79 -12.66 17.53 -17.88
N ARG A 80 -12.26 16.91 -16.78
CA ARG A 80 -11.16 17.33 -15.89
C ARG A 80 -9.91 16.44 -16.03
N MET A 81 -9.91 15.56 -17.02
CA MET A 81 -8.77 14.73 -17.39
C MET A 81 -8.01 15.36 -18.54
N THR A 82 -6.69 15.25 -18.53
CA THR A 82 -5.83 15.76 -19.60
C THR A 82 -4.64 14.83 -19.80
N LEU A 83 -4.34 14.46 -21.04
CA LEU A 83 -3.07 13.84 -21.38
C LEU A 83 -1.98 14.90 -21.41
N VAL A 84 -0.88 14.63 -20.70
CA VAL A 84 0.26 15.53 -20.54
C VAL A 84 1.55 14.84 -20.97
N ALA A 85 2.49 15.60 -21.54
CA ALA A 85 3.80 15.08 -21.97
C ALA A 85 4.79 14.84 -20.81
N ASP A 86 4.41 15.20 -19.59
CA ASP A 86 5.20 14.94 -18.38
C ASP A 86 4.92 13.52 -17.90
N HIS A 87 5.80 12.60 -18.21
CA HIS A 87 5.66 11.16 -17.96
C HIS A 87 6.60 10.64 -16.87
N ALA A 88 6.36 9.44 -16.38
CA ALA A 88 7.18 8.81 -15.35
C ALA A 88 8.64 8.56 -15.80
N PRO A 89 9.62 8.61 -14.90
CA PRO A 89 11.00 8.29 -15.24
C PRO A 89 11.13 6.88 -15.82
N GLY A 90 11.84 6.78 -16.94
CA GLY A 90 12.03 5.51 -17.64
C GLY A 90 10.91 5.11 -18.59
N SER A 91 9.77 5.81 -18.55
CA SER A 91 8.71 5.73 -19.57
C SER A 91 8.91 6.77 -20.68
N SER A 92 8.01 6.80 -21.63
CA SER A 92 7.95 7.78 -22.71
C SER A 92 6.50 8.13 -23.01
N GLY A 93 6.26 9.18 -23.80
CA GLY A 93 4.95 9.53 -24.32
C GLY A 93 4.12 10.41 -23.40
N THR A 94 2.99 9.93 -22.90
CA THR A 94 2.01 10.73 -22.15
C THR A 94 1.60 10.08 -20.83
N ALA A 95 1.18 10.94 -19.89
CA ALA A 95 0.58 10.55 -18.62
C ALA A 95 -0.82 11.16 -18.51
N LEU A 96 -1.65 10.68 -17.60
CA LEU A 96 -2.98 11.20 -17.35
C LEU A 96 -3.02 12.09 -16.12
N ALA A 97 -3.35 13.37 -16.30
CA ALA A 97 -3.61 14.30 -15.22
C ALA A 97 -5.10 14.32 -14.86
N LEU A 98 -5.41 14.13 -13.59
CA LEU A 98 -6.74 14.15 -12.98
C LEU A 98 -6.84 15.41 -12.10
N ARG A 99 -7.69 16.38 -12.45
CA ARG A 99 -7.84 17.62 -11.68
C ARG A 99 -9.17 17.65 -10.93
N ALA A 100 -9.12 17.54 -9.60
CA ALA A 100 -10.27 17.56 -8.71
C ALA A 100 -10.32 18.81 -7.82
N GLY A 101 -11.42 19.00 -7.09
CA GLY A 101 -11.69 20.17 -6.27
C GLY A 101 -12.41 21.31 -7.02
N GLY A 102 -12.73 22.40 -6.31
CA GLY A 102 -13.41 23.54 -6.90
C GLY A 102 -14.82 23.23 -7.39
N GLY A 103 -15.55 22.35 -6.70
CA GLY A 103 -16.92 21.94 -7.05
C GLY A 103 -17.01 20.74 -7.99
N VAL A 104 -15.89 20.10 -8.32
CA VAL A 104 -15.83 18.79 -8.97
C VAL A 104 -15.02 17.87 -8.07
N ASP A 105 -15.72 17.16 -7.20
CA ASP A 105 -15.09 16.42 -6.10
C ASP A 105 -14.31 15.20 -6.58
N ALA A 106 -14.85 14.42 -7.51
CA ALA A 106 -14.24 13.19 -7.99
C ALA A 106 -13.87 13.25 -9.48
N VAL A 107 -12.65 12.80 -9.79
CA VAL A 107 -12.17 12.52 -11.14
C VAL A 107 -11.50 11.15 -11.10
N ASP A 108 -12.12 10.16 -11.73
CA ASP A 108 -11.71 8.78 -11.54
C ASP A 108 -12.01 7.88 -12.75
N LEU A 109 -11.36 6.73 -12.74
CA LEU A 109 -11.52 5.66 -13.70
C LEU A 109 -11.76 4.36 -12.92
N PHE A 110 -12.67 3.52 -13.37
CA PHE A 110 -12.94 2.23 -12.75
C PHE A 110 -12.75 1.09 -13.74
N LYS A 111 -12.02 0.07 -13.29
CA LYS A 111 -11.79 -1.17 -14.04
C LYS A 111 -12.23 -2.37 -13.22
N GLN A 112 -13.13 -3.16 -13.77
CA GLN A 112 -13.46 -4.48 -13.24
C GLN A 112 -12.39 -5.47 -13.69
N LEU A 113 -11.85 -6.22 -12.74
CA LEU A 113 -10.85 -7.26 -12.97
C LEU A 113 -11.49 -8.66 -12.87
N PRO A 114 -10.86 -9.68 -13.44
CA PRO A 114 -11.12 -11.07 -13.04
C PRO A 114 -10.83 -11.27 -11.55
N ASP A 115 -11.50 -12.24 -10.92
CA ASP A 115 -11.29 -12.56 -9.51
C ASP A 115 -9.87 -13.10 -9.25
N HIS A 116 -9.20 -12.53 -8.23
CA HIS A 116 -7.89 -12.93 -7.76
C HIS A 116 -7.82 -12.96 -6.25
N ASP A 117 -7.04 -13.88 -5.68
CA ASP A 117 -6.79 -13.95 -4.24
C ASP A 117 -5.52 -13.19 -3.82
N GLU A 118 -4.67 -12.86 -4.78
CA GLU A 118 -3.41 -12.16 -4.55
C GLU A 118 -3.05 -11.29 -5.75
N LEU A 119 -2.74 -10.02 -5.50
CA LEU A 119 -2.34 -9.06 -6.52
C LEU A 119 -1.18 -8.17 -6.07
N TYR A 120 -0.40 -7.76 -7.04
CA TYR A 120 0.54 -6.64 -6.98
C TYR A 120 -0.01 -5.53 -7.86
N VAL A 121 0.00 -4.30 -7.36
CA VAL A 121 -0.48 -3.13 -8.08
C VAL A 121 0.58 -2.05 -8.01
N ARG A 122 1.16 -1.70 -9.14
CA ARG A 122 2.18 -0.65 -9.24
C ARG A 122 1.65 0.50 -10.10
N TRP A 123 1.95 1.71 -9.67
CA TRP A 123 1.68 2.92 -10.44
C TRP A 123 2.77 3.96 -10.21
N TYR A 124 2.90 4.87 -11.16
CA TYR A 124 3.61 6.11 -10.96
C TYR A 124 2.62 7.24 -10.71
N ALA A 125 2.94 8.09 -9.75
CA ALA A 125 2.12 9.23 -9.39
C ALA A 125 2.97 10.49 -9.22
N LYS A 126 2.41 11.63 -9.62
CA LYS A 126 2.96 12.95 -9.35
C LYS A 126 1.87 13.82 -8.78
N TYR A 127 2.08 14.28 -7.57
CA TYR A 127 1.14 15.10 -6.81
C TYR A 127 1.51 16.57 -6.95
N GLU A 128 0.58 17.43 -7.36
CA GLU A 128 0.78 18.87 -7.45
C GLU A 128 1.13 19.46 -6.08
N ALA A 129 2.19 20.27 -6.01
CA ALA A 129 2.66 20.82 -4.74
C ALA A 129 1.63 21.76 -4.11
N GLY A 130 1.39 21.58 -2.80
CA GLY A 130 0.48 22.42 -2.02
C GLY A 130 -1.01 22.19 -2.29
N ALA A 131 -1.37 21.12 -2.99
CA ALA A 131 -2.77 20.78 -3.22
C ALA A 131 -3.46 20.27 -1.95
N PRO A 132 -4.77 20.50 -1.79
CA PRO A 132 -5.52 20.03 -0.63
C PRO A 132 -5.95 18.56 -0.82
N TRP A 133 -5.02 17.64 -0.68
CA TRP A 133 -5.28 16.21 -0.85
C TRP A 133 -6.33 15.71 0.12
N HIS A 134 -7.26 14.88 -0.38
CA HIS A 134 -8.24 14.17 0.44
C HIS A 134 -8.16 12.66 0.16
N HIS A 135 -8.79 12.17 -0.94
CA HIS A 135 -8.68 10.77 -1.36
C HIS A 135 -8.09 10.72 -2.77
N SER A 136 -6.77 10.75 -2.87
CA SER A 136 -6.06 10.89 -4.14
C SER A 136 -5.00 9.80 -4.27
N GLY A 137 -5.28 8.78 -5.06
CA GLY A 137 -4.38 7.63 -5.21
C GLY A 137 -4.96 6.54 -6.09
N VAL A 138 -4.48 5.33 -5.86
CA VAL A 138 -4.94 4.14 -6.57
C VAL A 138 -5.52 3.15 -5.56
N TRP A 139 -6.69 2.65 -5.88
CA TRP A 139 -7.45 1.72 -5.10
C TRP A 139 -7.52 0.35 -5.78
N VAL A 140 -7.46 -0.70 -4.98
CA VAL A 140 -7.77 -2.06 -5.37
C VAL A 140 -8.67 -2.68 -4.32
N GLY A 141 -9.59 -3.53 -4.73
CA GLY A 141 -10.52 -4.13 -3.78
C GLY A 141 -11.33 -5.26 -4.37
N GLY A 142 -12.30 -5.70 -3.61
CA GLY A 142 -13.24 -6.74 -3.98
C GLY A 142 -14.66 -6.41 -3.60
N TYR A 143 -15.60 -6.88 -4.42
CA TYR A 143 -17.04 -6.76 -4.20
C TYR A 143 -17.73 -8.08 -4.55
N ASN A 144 -18.67 -8.48 -3.70
CA ASN A 144 -19.47 -9.68 -3.90
C ASN A 144 -20.95 -9.38 -3.62
N PRO A 145 -21.83 -9.37 -4.66
CA PRO A 145 -21.46 -9.56 -6.07
C PRO A 145 -20.58 -8.43 -6.58
N SER A 146 -19.81 -8.70 -7.65
CA SER A 146 -18.99 -7.68 -8.30
C SER A 146 -19.90 -6.54 -8.77
N ALA A 147 -19.48 -5.31 -8.52
CA ALA A 147 -20.26 -4.12 -8.81
C ALA A 147 -19.40 -3.12 -9.61
N ARG A 148 -20.05 -2.36 -10.47
CA ARG A 148 -19.43 -1.23 -11.14
C ARG A 148 -19.37 -0.06 -10.18
N PHE A 149 -18.23 0.58 -10.12
CA PHE A 149 -17.99 1.78 -9.34
C PHE A 149 -18.49 1.65 -7.89
N PRO A 150 -17.98 0.66 -7.17
CA PRO A 150 -18.41 0.43 -5.83
C PRO A 150 -17.89 1.57 -4.93
N SER A 151 -18.78 2.17 -4.18
CA SER A 151 -18.38 3.05 -3.09
C SER A 151 -17.73 2.23 -1.97
N PRO A 152 -16.65 2.70 -1.35
CA PRO A 152 -16.16 2.12 -0.09
C PRO A 152 -17.19 2.22 1.04
N HIS A 153 -18.33 2.88 0.82
CA HIS A 153 -19.39 3.13 1.81
C HIS A 153 -18.84 3.81 3.07
N ALA A 154 -18.42 5.07 2.90
CA ALA A 154 -17.93 5.89 4.01
C ALA A 154 -18.92 5.89 5.18
N GLY A 155 -18.40 5.64 6.38
CA GLY A 155 -19.20 5.51 7.59
C GLY A 155 -19.62 4.08 7.94
N GLU A 156 -19.45 3.10 7.03
CA GLU A 156 -19.90 1.73 7.20
C GLU A 156 -18.73 0.74 7.18
N ARG A 157 -18.70 -0.18 8.15
CA ARG A 157 -17.74 -1.27 8.17
C ARG A 157 -18.18 -2.39 7.21
N PRO A 158 -17.28 -2.90 6.35
CA PRO A 158 -17.55 -4.10 5.56
C PRO A 158 -17.92 -5.32 6.42
N ASN A 159 -18.79 -6.18 5.90
CA ASN A 159 -19.15 -7.42 6.59
C ASN A 159 -18.15 -8.57 6.34
N GLY A 160 -17.31 -8.40 5.31
CA GLY A 160 -16.32 -9.40 4.91
C GLY A 160 -16.81 -10.42 3.89
N ASP A 161 -18.10 -10.42 3.61
CA ASP A 161 -18.71 -11.20 2.53
C ASP A 161 -19.16 -10.33 1.35
N ASP A 162 -19.20 -9.02 1.56
CA ASP A 162 -19.70 -8.02 0.62
C ASP A 162 -18.58 -7.24 -0.10
N ARG A 163 -17.61 -6.70 0.64
CA ARG A 163 -16.57 -5.83 0.07
C ARG A 163 -15.33 -5.68 0.95
N PHE A 164 -14.26 -5.25 0.35
CA PHE A 164 -13.10 -4.62 0.98
C PHE A 164 -12.42 -3.67 -0.03
N SER A 165 -11.63 -2.71 0.47
CA SER A 165 -10.80 -1.86 -0.37
C SER A 165 -9.49 -1.49 0.29
N ILE A 166 -8.45 -1.35 -0.52
CA ILE A 166 -7.08 -1.02 -0.14
C ILE A 166 -6.64 0.13 -1.02
N SER A 167 -6.16 1.21 -0.41
CA SER A 167 -5.56 2.35 -1.10
C SER A 167 -4.31 2.83 -0.41
N ILE A 168 -3.41 3.46 -1.16
CA ILE A 168 -2.34 4.32 -0.65
C ILE A 168 -2.66 5.74 -1.08
N GLU A 169 -2.76 6.62 -0.11
CA GLU A 169 -3.16 8.01 -0.29
C GLU A 169 -2.27 8.97 0.50
N PRO A 170 -2.19 10.26 0.09
CA PRO A 170 -1.69 11.30 0.96
C PRO A 170 -2.56 11.44 2.20
N VAL A 171 -1.96 11.34 3.36
CA VAL A 171 -2.60 11.64 4.64
C VAL A 171 -1.97 12.88 5.24
N TRP A 172 -2.77 13.70 5.92
CA TRP A 172 -2.31 14.95 6.50
C TRP A 172 -1.26 14.70 7.58
N GLY A 173 -0.11 15.35 7.43
CA GLY A 173 0.79 15.57 8.55
C GLY A 173 0.21 16.62 9.48
N THR A 174 0.18 16.42 10.78
CA THR A 174 -0.15 17.45 11.73
C THR A 174 0.89 18.57 11.70
N GLY A 175 0.44 19.83 11.64
CA GLY A 175 1.34 20.99 11.80
C GLY A 175 2.08 21.48 10.56
N GLY A 176 1.56 21.29 9.35
CA GLY A 176 2.15 21.84 8.12
C GLY A 176 3.39 21.08 7.62
N ALA A 177 3.61 19.87 8.10
CA ALA A 177 4.58 18.95 7.55
C ALA A 177 4.15 18.48 6.14
N ASN A 178 5.11 18.11 5.30
CA ASN A 178 4.84 17.52 4.00
C ASN A 178 3.86 16.35 4.16
N PRO A 179 2.88 16.22 3.25
CA PRO A 179 1.98 15.07 3.26
C PRO A 179 2.81 13.78 3.24
N ARG A 180 2.38 12.79 4.00
CA ARG A 180 2.93 11.44 3.92
C ARG A 180 1.91 10.52 3.29
N PHE A 181 2.36 9.43 2.74
CA PHE A 181 1.48 8.35 2.36
C PHE A 181 1.10 7.49 3.57
N ASP A 182 -0.09 6.95 3.52
CA ASP A 182 -0.50 5.84 4.37
C ASP A 182 -1.54 4.99 3.62
N PHE A 183 -1.89 3.84 4.19
CA PHE A 183 -3.07 3.12 3.76
C PHE A 183 -4.35 3.91 4.12
N TYR A 184 -5.38 3.70 3.32
CA TYR A 184 -6.75 4.08 3.62
C TYR A 184 -7.65 2.90 3.29
N ASN A 185 -7.76 1.98 4.24
CA ASN A 185 -8.32 0.66 4.00
C ASN A 185 -9.68 0.47 4.65
N TYR A 186 -10.57 -0.21 3.93
CA TYR A 186 -11.84 -0.73 4.45
C TYR A 186 -11.82 -2.25 4.40
N TRP A 187 -12.07 -2.90 5.53
CA TRP A 187 -12.22 -4.35 5.63
C TRP A 187 -12.99 -4.73 6.91
N MET A 188 -13.39 -5.98 7.06
CA MET A 188 -14.27 -6.40 8.15
C MET A 188 -13.68 -6.24 9.57
N ALA A 189 -12.36 -6.22 9.72
CA ALA A 189 -11.69 -6.04 11.00
C ALA A 189 -11.20 -4.60 11.25
N MET A 190 -11.60 -3.63 10.41
CA MET A 190 -11.26 -2.22 10.58
C MET A 190 -11.83 -1.62 11.86
N HIS A 191 -11.17 -0.60 12.39
CA HIS A 191 -11.58 0.14 13.57
C HIS A 191 -12.33 1.43 13.23
N SER A 192 -13.28 1.80 14.08
CA SER A 192 -14.01 3.07 13.96
C SER A 192 -13.12 4.25 14.37
N TRP A 193 -13.19 5.35 13.64
CA TRP A 193 -12.50 6.57 14.03
C TRP A 193 -13.07 7.20 15.31
N MET A 194 -14.30 6.83 15.69
CA MET A 194 -14.92 7.25 16.94
C MET A 194 -14.56 6.34 18.12
N ALA A 195 -14.08 5.13 17.86
CA ALA A 195 -13.76 4.17 18.91
C ALA A 195 -12.53 4.60 19.70
N ALA A 196 -12.69 4.73 21.00
CA ALA A 196 -11.58 4.91 21.95
C ALA A 196 -12.06 4.48 23.34
N PRO A 197 -11.43 3.52 24.00
CA PRO A 197 -10.32 2.64 23.56
C PRO A 197 -10.77 1.36 22.83
N THR A 198 -12.06 1.13 22.65
CA THR A 198 -12.64 -0.09 22.07
C THR A 198 -13.07 0.12 20.62
N ASN A 199 -13.22 -0.96 19.86
CA ASN A 199 -13.68 -0.94 18.48
C ASN A 199 -15.22 -1.04 18.38
N ASP A 200 -15.93 -0.29 19.17
CA ASP A 200 -17.39 -0.30 19.26
C ASP A 200 -18.06 0.98 18.71
N GLY A 201 -17.31 1.81 18.01
CA GLY A 201 -17.82 3.01 17.36
C GLY A 201 -18.77 2.71 16.20
N THR A 202 -19.49 3.73 15.77
CA THR A 202 -20.53 3.64 14.72
C THR A 202 -20.12 4.29 13.40
N SER A 203 -18.93 4.90 13.33
CA SER A 203 -18.46 5.64 12.15
C SER A 203 -17.15 5.06 11.68
N TYR A 204 -17.17 4.48 10.48
CA TYR A 204 -16.04 3.80 9.88
C TYR A 204 -15.57 4.55 8.64
N PHE A 205 -14.36 5.06 8.71
CA PHE A 205 -13.65 5.65 7.58
C PHE A 205 -12.34 4.88 7.41
N GLY A 206 -11.68 4.98 6.26
CA GLY A 206 -10.51 4.17 5.97
C GLY A 206 -9.44 4.23 7.05
N ASN A 207 -8.88 3.09 7.42
CA ASN A 207 -7.86 3.01 8.46
C ASN A 207 -6.47 3.22 7.91
N ALA A 208 -5.67 4.03 8.62
CA ALA A 208 -4.25 4.23 8.37
C ALA A 208 -3.42 3.21 9.17
N LEU A 209 -2.34 2.69 8.58
CA LEU A 209 -1.65 1.51 9.11
C LEU A 209 -0.13 1.66 9.26
N VAL A 210 0.53 2.58 8.53
CA VAL A 210 1.99 2.63 8.42
C VAL A 210 2.62 3.62 9.38
N HIS A 211 2.11 4.82 9.43
CA HIS A 211 2.56 5.93 10.30
C HIS A 211 4.08 6.15 10.30
N LYS A 212 4.72 6.10 9.13
CA LYS A 212 6.14 6.42 8.96
C LYS A 212 6.36 7.80 8.38
N ASN A 213 7.10 8.66 9.08
CA ASN A 213 7.45 10.00 8.61
C ASN A 213 8.25 9.97 7.31
N GLY A 214 9.07 8.93 7.07
CA GLY A 214 9.82 8.76 5.82
C GLY A 214 8.98 8.29 4.62
N PHE A 215 7.73 7.90 4.81
CA PHE A 215 6.82 7.53 3.73
C PHE A 215 6.11 8.78 3.19
N THR A 216 6.91 9.72 2.66
CA THR A 216 6.46 11.05 2.24
C THR A 216 5.87 11.05 0.83
N VAL A 217 4.93 11.98 0.61
CA VAL A 217 4.52 12.40 -0.71
C VAL A 217 5.54 13.42 -1.20
N ASP A 218 6.34 13.05 -2.20
CA ASP A 218 7.35 13.94 -2.78
C ASP A 218 6.67 14.86 -3.81
N GLU A 219 5.93 15.87 -3.34
CA GLU A 219 5.14 16.78 -4.16
C GLU A 219 5.95 17.36 -5.33
N GLY A 220 5.32 17.45 -6.49
CA GLY A 220 5.94 17.92 -7.72
C GLY A 220 6.94 16.94 -8.35
N ARG A 221 7.12 15.75 -7.78
CA ARG A 221 8.02 14.70 -8.29
C ARG A 221 7.26 13.41 -8.56
N TRP A 222 7.73 12.66 -9.53
CA TRP A 222 7.25 11.31 -9.77
C TRP A 222 7.68 10.37 -8.66
N VAL A 223 6.76 9.56 -8.19
CA VAL A 223 6.97 8.47 -7.23
C VAL A 223 6.41 7.18 -7.81
N CYS A 224 7.16 6.11 -7.67
CA CYS A 224 6.72 4.75 -7.95
C CYS A 224 6.19 4.15 -6.64
N VAL A 225 4.93 3.73 -6.63
CA VAL A 225 4.31 3.04 -5.51
C VAL A 225 3.87 1.66 -5.97
N GLU A 226 4.11 0.64 -5.17
CA GLU A 226 3.60 -0.71 -5.39
C GLU A 226 2.98 -1.25 -4.12
N VAL A 227 1.78 -1.82 -4.23
CA VAL A 227 1.09 -2.54 -3.16
C VAL A 227 1.05 -4.01 -3.52
N HIS A 228 1.40 -4.87 -2.58
CA HIS A 228 1.14 -6.29 -2.61
C HIS A 228 0.06 -6.61 -1.60
N ALA A 229 -1.00 -7.26 -2.03
CA ALA A 229 -2.08 -7.68 -1.16
C ALA A 229 -2.50 -9.12 -1.49
N LYS A 230 -2.61 -9.93 -0.43
CA LYS A 230 -3.07 -11.32 -0.48
C LYS A 230 -4.20 -11.50 0.53
N LEU A 231 -5.30 -12.05 0.08
CA LEU A 231 -6.44 -12.35 0.93
C LEU A 231 -6.11 -13.51 1.88
N ASN A 232 -6.74 -13.50 3.04
CA ASN A 232 -6.69 -14.64 3.95
C ASN A 232 -7.28 -15.88 3.27
N PRO A 233 -6.51 -16.99 3.16
CA PRO A 233 -6.99 -18.21 2.53
C PRO A 233 -8.09 -18.91 3.34
N ASP A 234 -8.03 -18.79 4.67
CA ASP A 234 -9.09 -19.24 5.57
C ASP A 234 -9.99 -18.07 5.96
N PRO A 235 -11.26 -18.07 5.54
CA PRO A 235 -12.20 -17.00 5.89
C PRO A 235 -12.47 -16.83 7.40
N ALA A 236 -12.19 -17.83 8.21
CA ALA A 236 -12.40 -17.76 9.66
C ALA A 236 -11.29 -16.99 10.39
N THR A 237 -10.12 -16.83 9.76
CA THR A 237 -8.94 -16.20 10.36
C THR A 237 -8.27 -15.23 9.41
N GLY A 238 -7.39 -14.35 9.93
CA GLY A 238 -6.51 -13.52 9.11
C GLY A 238 -5.21 -14.21 8.67
N ALA A 239 -5.00 -15.45 9.06
CA ALA A 239 -3.76 -16.17 8.81
C ALA A 239 -3.46 -16.34 7.31
N GLY A 240 -2.21 -16.13 6.92
CA GLY A 240 -1.75 -16.20 5.53
C GLY A 240 -2.11 -15.01 4.67
N ALA A 241 -2.82 -13.99 5.19
CA ALA A 241 -3.01 -12.72 4.52
C ALA A 241 -1.72 -11.90 4.50
N VAL A 242 -1.56 -11.07 3.48
CA VAL A 242 -0.42 -10.14 3.35
C VAL A 242 -0.92 -8.78 2.89
N LEU A 243 -0.35 -7.75 3.47
CA LEU A 243 -0.48 -6.38 3.00
C LEU A 243 0.90 -5.72 3.07
N GLU A 244 1.41 -5.28 1.92
CA GLU A 244 2.76 -4.77 1.82
C GLU A 244 2.80 -3.57 0.89
N VAL A 245 3.65 -2.60 1.17
CA VAL A 245 3.81 -1.42 0.34
C VAL A 245 5.28 -1.11 0.10
N PHE A 246 5.57 -0.73 -1.14
CA PHE A 246 6.88 -0.27 -1.60
C PHE A 246 6.79 1.16 -2.13
N LYS A 247 7.82 1.94 -1.88
CA LYS A 247 8.03 3.25 -2.50
C LYS A 247 9.39 3.24 -3.19
N ASN A 248 9.42 3.51 -4.49
CA ASN A 248 10.65 3.50 -5.29
C ASN A 248 11.46 2.21 -5.09
N ASP A 249 10.80 1.05 -5.15
CA ASP A 249 11.31 -0.32 -4.90
C ASP A 249 11.71 -0.64 -3.45
N ALA A 250 11.83 0.35 -2.58
CA ALA A 250 12.13 0.11 -1.18
C ALA A 250 10.87 -0.38 -0.44
N ASN A 251 10.99 -1.50 0.28
CA ASN A 251 9.93 -1.95 1.17
C ASN A 251 9.73 -0.93 2.30
N VAL A 252 8.52 -0.43 2.44
CA VAL A 252 8.16 0.53 3.50
C VAL A 252 7.61 -0.20 4.72
N MET A 253 6.65 -1.12 4.47
CA MET A 253 5.97 -1.89 5.50
C MET A 253 5.41 -3.17 4.89
N ARG A 254 5.46 -4.23 5.69
CA ARG A 254 4.79 -5.50 5.41
C ARG A 254 4.06 -5.97 6.65
N PHE A 255 2.78 -6.24 6.50
CA PHE A 255 1.92 -6.88 7.50
C PHE A 255 1.62 -8.31 7.04
N ASP A 256 1.88 -9.28 7.90
CA ASP A 256 1.56 -10.70 7.72
C ASP A 256 1.53 -11.43 9.07
N ASP A 257 1.55 -12.75 9.06
CA ASP A 257 1.55 -13.55 10.29
C ASP A 257 2.78 -13.31 11.19
N SER A 258 3.86 -12.77 10.65
CA SER A 258 5.07 -12.43 11.42
C SER A 258 5.02 -11.06 12.10
N GLY A 259 4.09 -10.22 11.73
CA GLY A 259 3.93 -8.88 12.28
C GLY A 259 3.85 -7.78 11.20
N PRO A 260 4.15 -6.53 11.55
CA PRO A 260 4.53 -6.05 12.90
C PRO A 260 3.38 -6.12 13.91
N ILE A 261 3.73 -6.16 15.18
CA ILE A 261 2.79 -5.88 16.26
C ILE A 261 2.66 -4.37 16.43
N GLY A 262 1.54 -3.93 16.95
CA GLY A 262 1.27 -2.51 17.17
C GLY A 262 0.10 -2.32 18.14
N TYR A 263 -0.50 -1.15 18.11
CA TYR A 263 -1.67 -0.81 18.89
C TYR A 263 -2.58 0.13 18.11
N TRP A 264 -3.84 0.17 18.47
CA TRP A 264 -4.81 1.05 17.84
C TRP A 264 -5.01 2.36 18.59
N ILE A 265 -5.08 3.44 17.84
CA ILE A 265 -5.60 4.73 18.28
C ILE A 265 -6.78 5.06 17.37
N ARG A 266 -7.99 4.71 17.79
CA ARG A 266 -9.18 4.80 16.95
C ARG A 266 -9.02 4.02 15.64
N ASP A 267 -9.06 4.71 14.51
CA ASP A 267 -8.91 4.20 13.14
C ASP A 267 -7.45 4.08 12.68
N LYS A 268 -6.49 4.28 13.57
CA LYS A 268 -5.05 4.28 13.26
C LYS A 268 -4.37 3.11 13.95
N PHE A 269 -3.81 2.21 13.18
CA PHE A 269 -2.92 1.18 13.69
C PHE A 269 -1.49 1.71 13.74
N CYS A 270 -0.89 1.74 14.91
CA CYS A 270 0.47 2.18 15.14
C CYS A 270 1.41 0.98 15.28
N PRO A 271 2.08 0.54 14.20
CA PRO A 271 3.01 -0.59 14.28
C PRO A 271 4.23 -0.27 15.13
N THR A 272 4.88 -1.27 15.68
CA THR A 272 6.16 -1.11 16.37
C THR A 272 7.17 -0.43 15.44
N GLY A 273 7.77 0.66 15.92
CA GLY A 273 8.67 1.49 15.10
C GLY A 273 7.96 2.53 14.23
N ALA A 274 6.65 2.74 14.43
CA ALA A 274 5.97 3.92 13.90
C ALA A 274 6.64 5.18 14.49
N ASP A 275 6.89 6.16 13.63
CA ASP A 275 7.53 7.42 13.99
C ASP A 275 6.64 8.64 13.65
N GLY A 276 5.41 8.39 13.18
CA GLY A 276 4.41 9.42 12.93
C GLY A 276 3.89 10.03 14.24
N THR A 277 3.61 11.31 14.21
CA THR A 277 3.20 12.09 15.41
C THR A 277 1.97 11.51 16.10
N GLU A 278 1.00 11.00 15.35
CA GLU A 278 -0.21 10.40 15.90
C GLU A 278 0.07 9.18 16.77
N CYS A 279 1.17 8.48 16.50
CA CYS A 279 1.57 7.28 17.25
C CYS A 279 2.43 7.59 18.48
N THR A 280 3.04 8.76 18.51
CA THR A 280 3.94 9.17 19.62
C THR A 280 3.23 9.90 20.74
N ASP A 281 2.06 10.49 20.47
CA ASP A 281 1.35 11.37 21.42
C ASP A 281 0.49 10.62 22.44
N PHE A 282 0.36 9.29 22.32
CA PHE A 282 -0.49 8.48 23.19
C PHE A 282 0.30 7.36 23.87
N PRO A 283 0.05 7.10 25.16
CA PRO A 283 0.60 5.91 25.81
C PRO A 283 0.05 4.67 25.10
N ALA A 284 0.96 3.79 24.70
CA ALA A 284 0.60 2.56 24.00
C ALA A 284 -0.30 1.67 24.89
N PRO A 285 -1.53 1.35 24.46
CA PRO A 285 -2.30 0.26 25.04
C PRO A 285 -1.63 -1.10 24.76
N ALA A 286 -2.32 -2.20 24.98
CA ALA A 286 -1.78 -3.53 24.69
C ALA A 286 -1.38 -3.64 23.21
N ASN A 287 -0.19 -4.20 22.96
CA ASN A 287 0.27 -4.51 21.61
C ASN A 287 -0.46 -5.73 21.06
N GLU A 288 -0.89 -5.64 19.82
CA GLU A 288 -1.55 -6.73 19.09
C GLU A 288 -1.05 -6.81 17.64
N LYS A 289 -1.34 -7.92 16.98
CA LYS A 289 -1.15 -8.04 15.53
C LYS A 289 -2.31 -7.34 14.82
N LEU A 290 -2.02 -6.74 13.66
CA LEU A 290 -3.07 -6.28 12.78
C LEU A 290 -3.90 -7.48 12.30
N ASP A 291 -5.22 -7.45 12.55
CA ASP A 291 -6.13 -8.47 12.00
C ASP A 291 -6.34 -8.20 10.50
N LEU A 292 -5.66 -8.98 9.67
CA LEU A 292 -5.77 -8.94 8.20
C LEU A 292 -6.85 -9.87 7.66
N ARG A 293 -7.90 -10.15 8.43
CA ARG A 293 -9.06 -10.86 7.93
C ARG A 293 -9.84 -9.97 6.96
N LEU A 294 -9.40 -9.96 5.70
CA LEU A 294 -9.95 -9.13 4.63
C LEU A 294 -11.31 -9.65 4.15
N ARG A 295 -11.54 -10.96 4.27
CA ARG A 295 -12.80 -11.60 3.86
C ARG A 295 -13.26 -12.67 4.85
N SER A 296 -14.59 -12.89 4.89
CA SER A 296 -15.25 -13.98 5.63
C SER A 296 -15.81 -15.07 4.71
N THR A 297 -15.61 -14.97 3.41
CA THR A 297 -15.99 -15.95 2.38
C THR A 297 -14.98 -15.95 1.24
N THR A 298 -14.75 -17.11 0.63
CA THR A 298 -13.91 -17.23 -0.57
C THR A 298 -14.59 -16.70 -1.83
N ALA A 299 -15.88 -16.39 -1.79
CA ALA A 299 -16.57 -15.72 -2.90
C ALA A 299 -16.18 -14.24 -3.05
N LEU A 300 -15.60 -13.63 -2.01
CA LEU A 300 -15.07 -12.28 -2.07
C LEU A 300 -13.59 -12.35 -2.47
N ALA A 301 -13.25 -11.77 -3.63
CA ALA A 301 -11.93 -11.75 -4.25
C ALA A 301 -11.58 -10.32 -4.71
N PHE A 302 -10.31 -10.07 -5.06
CA PHE A 302 -9.95 -8.85 -5.78
C PHE A 302 -10.59 -8.87 -7.16
N ASN A 303 -11.44 -7.90 -7.46
CA ASN A 303 -12.08 -7.76 -8.76
C ASN A 303 -12.36 -6.31 -9.17
N ALA A 304 -11.79 -5.36 -8.44
CA ALA A 304 -11.98 -3.93 -8.68
C ALA A 304 -10.65 -3.17 -8.56
N PHE A 305 -10.42 -2.27 -9.50
CA PHE A 305 -9.26 -1.38 -9.55
C PHE A 305 -9.73 0.01 -9.99
N TRP A 306 -9.33 1.06 -9.24
CA TRP A 306 -9.68 2.41 -9.63
C TRP A 306 -8.67 3.46 -9.14
N PRO A 307 -8.02 4.16 -10.07
CA PRO A 307 -7.32 5.40 -9.79
C PRO A 307 -8.32 6.54 -9.63
N GLN A 308 -8.11 7.37 -8.62
CA GLN A 308 -8.96 8.54 -8.39
C GLN A 308 -8.18 9.73 -7.85
N ASN A 309 -8.72 10.92 -8.14
CA ASN A 309 -8.42 12.15 -7.44
C ASN A 309 -9.74 12.71 -6.90
N TYR A 310 -9.91 12.68 -5.57
CA TYR A 310 -11.11 13.15 -4.88
C TYR A 310 -10.72 14.23 -3.89
N ILE A 311 -11.18 15.45 -4.13
CA ILE A 311 -10.87 16.64 -3.34
C ILE A 311 -12.18 17.40 -3.13
N THR A 312 -12.60 17.52 -1.88
CA THR A 312 -13.82 18.26 -1.47
C THR A 312 -13.56 19.71 -1.13
N ASP A 313 -12.30 20.14 -1.10
CA ASP A 313 -11.90 21.51 -0.82
C ASP A 313 -12.28 22.45 -1.99
N PRO A 314 -12.59 23.73 -1.74
CA PRO A 314 -12.75 24.73 -2.79
C PRO A 314 -11.51 24.94 -3.66
N ALA A 315 -10.31 24.72 -3.13
CA ALA A 315 -9.09 24.70 -3.91
C ALA A 315 -9.00 23.42 -4.75
N GLN A 316 -8.19 23.45 -5.79
CA GLN A 316 -8.02 22.35 -6.73
C GLN A 316 -6.63 21.72 -6.57
N GLY A 317 -6.53 20.44 -6.94
CA GLY A 317 -5.27 19.72 -7.02
C GLY A 317 -5.26 18.77 -8.21
N THR A 318 -4.07 18.55 -8.77
CA THR A 318 -3.85 17.67 -9.90
C THR A 318 -3.02 16.47 -9.44
N LEU A 319 -3.58 15.27 -9.61
CA LEU A 319 -2.85 14.00 -9.54
C LEU A 319 -2.54 13.57 -10.97
N THR A 320 -1.26 13.39 -11.30
CA THR A 320 -0.85 12.82 -12.58
C THR A 320 -0.43 11.38 -12.37
N LEU A 321 -0.96 10.48 -13.19
CA LEU A 321 -0.72 9.03 -13.13
C LEU A 321 -0.09 8.55 -14.42
N ASP A 322 0.79 7.55 -14.29
CA ASP A 322 1.45 6.91 -15.41
C ASP A 322 1.79 5.44 -15.10
N GLN A 323 1.97 4.63 -16.14
CA GLN A 323 2.52 3.27 -16.06
C GLN A 323 1.90 2.43 -14.94
N MET A 324 0.59 2.24 -14.97
CA MET A 324 -0.14 1.43 -14.01
C MET A 324 -0.17 -0.04 -14.42
N VAL A 325 0.22 -0.92 -13.50
CA VAL A 325 0.25 -2.38 -13.73
C VAL A 325 -0.44 -3.08 -12.58
N VAL A 326 -1.35 -4.00 -12.89
CA VAL A 326 -1.93 -4.98 -11.97
C VAL A 326 -1.45 -6.36 -12.38
N ALA A 327 -0.85 -7.11 -11.48
CA ALA A 327 -0.23 -8.38 -11.79
C ALA A 327 -0.33 -9.39 -10.63
N THR A 328 -0.10 -10.67 -10.94
CA THR A 328 -0.03 -11.75 -9.94
C THR A 328 1.39 -12.00 -9.42
N ARG A 329 2.34 -11.16 -9.79
CA ARG A 329 3.75 -11.20 -9.36
C ARG A 329 4.26 -9.80 -9.13
N ARG A 330 5.32 -9.69 -8.31
CA ARG A 330 5.97 -8.42 -8.03
C ARG A 330 6.40 -7.73 -9.32
N ILE A 331 6.03 -6.45 -9.44
CA ILE A 331 6.20 -5.66 -10.65
C ILE A 331 7.52 -4.91 -10.61
N GLY A 332 7.79 -4.17 -9.55
CA GLY A 332 8.95 -3.28 -9.41
C GLY A 332 8.80 -1.97 -10.20
N CYS A 333 9.66 -1.01 -9.89
CA CYS A 333 9.73 0.23 -10.65
C CYS A 333 10.46 0.02 -11.98
N ILE A 334 10.19 0.86 -12.97
CA ILE A 334 10.81 0.82 -14.31
C ILE A 334 12.34 0.87 -14.20
N ARG A 335 13.01 0.02 -14.98
CA ARG A 335 14.46 -0.13 -15.03
C ARG A 335 15.03 0.42 -16.34
#